data_84ed4816d47976a3b6110ea9c7fe67bc
#
_entry.id   84ed4816d47976a3b6110ea9c7fe67bc
#
_cell.length_a   1.000
_cell.length_b   1.000
_cell.length_c   1.000
_cell.angle_alpha   90.00
_cell.angle_beta   90.00
_cell.angle_gamma   90.00
#
_symmetry.space_group_name_H-M   'P 1'
#
loop_
_entity.id
_entity.type
_entity.pdbx_description
1 polymer ?
#
loop_
_entity_poly.entity_id
_entity_poly.type
_entity_poly.pdbx_seq_one_letter_code
_entity_poly.pdbx_strand_id
1 'polypeptide(L)'
;MHGKNILRKTVTSATLVAFWCVSSMVAFAMPKDFAGEIKVSGQVMVNGSAAVSNSTVMSGAVITTGANSTAEVSLGKTGRVEILANSNVTLRFTETSIVAILSEGKARIANAAGVATTVTTKNGTFIADAGQADNFTVEAECSHSHVDTSAGIVTMREGSTDKQVVAGTTATAGNLVQTGCKPCLRPDSAPGPAVGNWPWLLLLAAGAAGVGIYFGTKNDDSNFGGPVIVVSPVR
;
A
#
# COMPACT_ATOMS: atom_id res chain seq x y z
N MET A 1 -79.35 -12.21 -9.66
CA MET A 1 -78.13 -12.08 -10.43
C MET A 1 -77.16 -10.95 -9.96
N HIS A 2 -77.40 -10.28 -8.81
CA HIS A 2 -76.62 -9.11 -8.36
C HIS A 2 -75.33 -9.46 -7.56
N GLY A 3 -75.30 -10.64 -6.92
CA GLY A 3 -74.12 -10.98 -6.02
C GLY A 3 -72.83 -11.26 -6.73
N LYS A 4 -72.81 -11.81 -7.97
CA LYS A 4 -71.57 -12.13 -8.71
C LYS A 4 -70.79 -10.88 -9.18
N ASN A 5 -71.49 -9.78 -9.42
CA ASN A 5 -70.86 -8.53 -9.88
C ASN A 5 -70.22 -7.75 -8.73
N ILE A 6 -70.74 -7.87 -7.52
CA ILE A 6 -70.18 -7.24 -6.34
C ILE A 6 -68.90 -7.95 -5.95
N LEU A 7 -68.86 -9.30 -5.93
CA LEU A 7 -67.69 -10.10 -5.62
C LEU A 7 -66.52 -9.86 -6.61
N ARG A 8 -66.84 -9.75 -7.93
CA ARG A 8 -65.86 -9.42 -8.97
C ARG A 8 -65.24 -8.02 -8.77
N LYS A 9 -66.10 -7.02 -8.45
CA LYS A 9 -65.63 -5.64 -8.21
C LYS A 9 -64.77 -5.52 -6.95
N THR A 10 -65.09 -6.23 -5.88
CA THR A 10 -64.28 -6.22 -4.64
C THR A 10 -62.97 -6.93 -4.80
N VAL A 11 -62.91 -8.06 -5.52
CA VAL A 11 -61.66 -8.77 -5.82
C VAL A 11 -60.72 -7.91 -6.71
N THR A 12 -61.26 -7.26 -7.76
CA THR A 12 -60.50 -6.39 -8.65
C THR A 12 -59.95 -5.15 -7.91
N SER A 13 -60.73 -4.54 -7.01
CA SER A 13 -60.25 -3.42 -6.20
C SER A 13 -59.17 -3.83 -5.21
N ALA A 14 -59.30 -4.99 -4.57
CA ALA A 14 -58.31 -5.51 -3.63
C ALA A 14 -56.96 -5.83 -4.31
N THR A 15 -57.00 -6.42 -5.52
CA THR A 15 -55.77 -6.69 -6.31
C THR A 15 -55.08 -5.42 -6.80
N LEU A 16 -55.84 -4.38 -7.19
CA LEU A 16 -55.28 -3.09 -7.59
C LEU A 16 -54.59 -2.36 -6.41
N VAL A 17 -55.21 -2.38 -5.23
CA VAL A 17 -54.62 -1.78 -4.01
C VAL A 17 -53.38 -2.54 -3.59
N ALA A 18 -53.39 -3.89 -3.62
CA ALA A 18 -52.22 -4.70 -3.32
C ALA A 18 -51.06 -4.44 -4.29
N PHE A 19 -51.33 -4.31 -5.57
CA PHE A 19 -50.31 -3.99 -6.58
C PHE A 19 -49.70 -2.60 -6.36
N TRP A 20 -50.51 -1.60 -5.98
CA TRP A 20 -50.03 -0.25 -5.68
C TRP A 20 -49.16 -0.22 -4.40
N CYS A 21 -49.54 -0.96 -3.37
CA CYS A 21 -48.72 -1.08 -2.14
C CYS A 21 -47.38 -1.73 -2.39
N VAL A 22 -47.28 -2.77 -3.23
CA VAL A 22 -46.00 -3.43 -3.55
C VAL A 22 -45.11 -2.53 -4.41
N SER A 23 -45.72 -1.76 -5.35
CA SER A 23 -44.95 -0.85 -6.22
C SER A 23 -44.36 0.35 -5.46
N SER A 24 -44.96 0.78 -4.34
CA SER A 24 -44.45 1.89 -3.54
C SER A 24 -43.28 1.51 -2.60
N MET A 25 -43.05 0.23 -2.34
CA MET A 25 -41.91 -0.22 -1.51
C MET A 25 -40.59 -0.30 -2.24
N VAL A 26 -40.58 -0.25 -3.58
CA VAL A 26 -39.34 -0.37 -4.37
C VAL A 26 -38.62 0.97 -4.56
N ALA A 27 -39.21 2.08 -4.20
CA ALA A 27 -38.78 3.43 -4.62
C ALA A 27 -37.74 4.11 -3.68
N PHE A 28 -37.31 3.51 -2.59
CA PHE A 28 -36.49 4.23 -1.57
C PHE A 28 -35.12 3.66 -1.23
N ALA A 29 -34.60 2.74 -2.01
CA ALA A 29 -33.20 2.36 -1.89
C ALA A 29 -32.34 3.32 -2.73
N MET A 30 -32.29 4.59 -2.38
CA MET A 30 -31.25 5.47 -2.91
C MET A 30 -29.90 4.97 -2.38
N PRO A 31 -28.90 4.73 -3.25
CA PRO A 31 -27.57 4.44 -2.79
C PRO A 31 -27.11 5.61 -1.90
N LYS A 32 -26.72 5.31 -0.66
CA LYS A 32 -26.15 6.30 0.23
C LYS A 32 -24.76 6.64 -0.30
N ASP A 33 -24.62 7.82 -0.88
CA ASP A 33 -23.34 8.33 -1.30
C ASP A 33 -22.53 8.70 -0.05
N PHE A 34 -21.38 8.07 0.10
CA PHE A 34 -20.44 8.39 1.18
C PHE A 34 -19.55 9.52 0.72
N ALA A 35 -19.41 10.52 1.59
CA ALA A 35 -18.64 11.73 1.33
C ALA A 35 -17.56 11.93 2.42
N GLY A 36 -16.40 12.37 2.00
CA GLY A 36 -15.30 12.81 2.85
C GLY A 36 -14.95 14.27 2.57
N GLU A 37 -14.13 14.88 3.41
CA GLU A 37 -13.59 16.22 3.25
C GLU A 37 -12.12 16.13 2.86
N ILE A 38 -11.71 16.86 1.80
CA ILE A 38 -10.31 16.89 1.36
C ILE A 38 -9.62 18.17 1.79
N LYS A 39 -8.39 18.04 2.30
CA LYS A 39 -7.43 19.14 2.48
C LYS A 39 -6.30 18.93 1.50
N VAL A 40 -5.95 19.96 0.75
CA VAL A 40 -4.93 19.89 -0.31
C VAL A 40 -3.78 20.84 -0.05
N SER A 41 -2.58 20.40 -0.40
CA SER A 41 -1.38 21.22 -0.44
C SER A 41 -0.67 20.97 -1.78
N GLY A 42 -0.39 22.03 -2.52
CA GLY A 42 0.21 21.94 -3.85
C GLY A 42 -0.78 21.61 -4.97
N GLN A 43 -0.34 20.88 -5.97
CA GLN A 43 -1.15 20.51 -7.14
C GLN A 43 -1.85 19.18 -6.89
N VAL A 44 -3.15 19.23 -6.68
CA VAL A 44 -4.00 18.05 -6.46
C VAL A 44 -5.19 18.12 -7.41
N MET A 45 -5.52 16.99 -8.01
CA MET A 45 -6.70 16.82 -8.85
C MET A 45 -7.62 15.75 -8.24
N VAL A 46 -8.92 15.98 -8.32
CA VAL A 46 -9.96 15.01 -8.00
C VAL A 46 -10.82 14.81 -9.25
N ASN A 47 -10.87 13.59 -9.75
CA ASN A 47 -11.56 13.24 -11.01
C ASN A 47 -11.12 14.13 -12.19
N GLY A 48 -9.81 14.46 -12.28
CA GLY A 48 -9.26 15.28 -13.33
C GLY A 48 -9.46 16.80 -13.20
N SER A 49 -10.17 17.26 -12.16
CA SER A 49 -10.38 18.69 -11.86
C SER A 49 -9.51 19.12 -10.69
N ALA A 50 -9.01 20.37 -10.72
CA ALA A 50 -8.22 20.89 -9.61
C ALA A 50 -9.03 20.90 -8.32
N ALA A 51 -8.45 20.30 -7.27
CA ALA A 51 -9.10 20.21 -5.98
C ALA A 51 -8.90 21.47 -5.14
N VAL A 52 -9.90 21.82 -4.34
CA VAL A 52 -9.86 22.93 -3.38
C VAL A 52 -9.98 22.34 -1.98
N SER A 53 -9.19 22.87 -1.03
CA SER A 53 -9.27 22.45 0.38
C SER A 53 -10.67 22.67 0.94
N ASN A 54 -11.08 21.79 1.83
CA ASN A 54 -12.39 21.71 2.47
C ASN A 54 -13.55 21.45 1.48
N SER A 55 -13.23 20.95 0.27
CA SER A 55 -14.26 20.45 -0.63
C SER A 55 -14.65 19.00 -0.31
N THR A 56 -15.81 18.60 -0.78
CA THR A 56 -16.35 17.26 -0.59
C THR A 56 -15.80 16.30 -1.64
N VAL A 57 -15.32 15.15 -1.20
CA VAL A 57 -14.92 14.03 -2.07
C VAL A 57 -15.89 12.89 -1.89
N MET A 58 -16.45 12.41 -2.99
CA MET A 58 -17.35 11.29 -2.99
C MET A 58 -16.61 9.96 -3.06
N SER A 59 -17.18 8.91 -2.50
CA SER A 59 -16.66 7.55 -2.63
C SER A 59 -16.54 7.15 -4.11
N GLY A 60 -15.39 6.61 -4.50
CA GLY A 60 -15.07 6.26 -5.89
C GLY A 60 -14.23 7.32 -6.63
N ALA A 61 -13.89 8.43 -5.98
CA ALA A 61 -13.08 9.48 -6.60
C ALA A 61 -11.65 9.01 -6.90
N VAL A 62 -11.12 9.51 -8.01
CA VAL A 62 -9.69 9.38 -8.38
C VAL A 62 -8.97 10.64 -7.95
N ILE A 63 -7.95 10.50 -7.10
CA ILE A 63 -7.17 11.60 -6.54
C ILE A 63 -5.75 11.46 -7.06
N THR A 64 -5.24 12.53 -7.69
CA THR A 64 -3.89 12.59 -8.23
C THR A 64 -3.14 13.76 -7.60
N THR A 65 -1.94 13.50 -7.08
CA THR A 65 -1.06 14.51 -6.50
C THR A 65 0.16 14.73 -7.37
N GLY A 66 0.58 15.97 -7.53
CA GLY A 66 1.81 16.33 -8.23
C GLY A 66 3.05 16.25 -7.34
N ALA A 67 4.19 16.70 -7.87
CA ALA A 67 5.42 16.83 -7.10
C ALA A 67 5.23 17.82 -5.93
N ASN A 68 5.80 17.48 -4.75
CA ASN A 68 5.71 18.30 -3.52
C ASN A 68 4.26 18.62 -3.11
N SER A 69 3.32 17.74 -3.44
CA SER A 69 1.90 17.95 -3.19
C SER A 69 1.34 16.84 -2.31
N THR A 70 0.36 17.16 -1.49
CA THR A 70 -0.30 16.18 -0.62
C THR A 70 -1.80 16.43 -0.58
N ALA A 71 -2.56 15.37 -0.39
CA ALA A 71 -3.99 15.44 -0.16
C ALA A 71 -4.35 14.60 1.08
N GLU A 72 -5.05 15.16 2.02
CA GLU A 72 -5.61 14.44 3.17
C GLU A 72 -7.13 14.37 3.01
N VAL A 73 -7.67 13.16 2.95
CA VAL A 73 -9.10 12.90 2.91
C VAL A 73 -9.55 12.44 4.28
N SER A 74 -10.33 13.26 4.95
CA SER A 74 -10.99 12.93 6.21
C SER A 74 -12.30 12.20 5.95
N LEU A 75 -12.44 11.01 6.51
CA LEU A 75 -13.63 10.16 6.36
C LEU A 75 -14.46 10.15 7.66
N GLY A 76 -14.31 11.19 8.48
CA GLY A 76 -15.01 11.31 9.75
C GLY A 76 -14.61 10.21 10.74
N LYS A 77 -15.59 9.44 11.21
CA LYS A 77 -15.37 8.36 12.18
C LYS A 77 -14.68 7.12 11.58
N THR A 78 -14.70 6.98 10.28
CA THR A 78 -14.12 5.83 9.56
C THR A 78 -12.59 5.91 9.58
N GLY A 79 -12.02 7.12 9.50
CA GLY A 79 -10.59 7.33 9.50
C GLY A 79 -10.14 8.46 8.58
N ARG A 80 -8.90 8.38 8.12
CA ARG A 80 -8.32 9.33 7.16
C ARG A 80 -7.35 8.65 6.21
N VAL A 81 -7.25 9.19 5.01
CA VAL A 81 -6.30 8.77 3.98
C VAL A 81 -5.47 9.97 3.56
N GLU A 82 -4.17 9.90 3.76
CA GLU A 82 -3.20 10.89 3.31
C GLU A 82 -2.50 10.37 2.05
N ILE A 83 -2.62 11.10 0.97
CA ILE A 83 -2.03 10.80 -0.34
C ILE A 83 -0.83 11.72 -0.52
N LEU A 84 0.36 11.13 -0.63
CA LEU A 84 1.62 11.87 -0.71
C LEU A 84 1.92 12.29 -2.15
N ALA A 85 3.09 12.91 -2.35
CA ALA A 85 3.49 13.43 -3.66
C ALA A 85 3.59 12.34 -4.74
N ASN A 86 3.33 12.73 -6.00
CA ASN A 86 3.42 11.88 -7.20
C ASN A 86 2.60 10.59 -7.08
N SER A 87 1.38 10.69 -6.57
CA SER A 87 0.52 9.54 -6.31
C SER A 87 -0.77 9.59 -7.10
N ASN A 88 -1.28 8.41 -7.46
CA ASN A 88 -2.58 8.24 -8.09
C ASN A 88 -3.36 7.15 -7.33
N VAL A 89 -4.47 7.57 -6.73
CA VAL A 89 -5.30 6.72 -5.84
C VAL A 89 -6.75 6.81 -6.25
N THR A 90 -7.40 5.67 -6.46
CA THR A 90 -8.86 5.59 -6.49
C THR A 90 -9.34 5.21 -5.09
N LEU A 91 -10.11 6.08 -4.45
CA LEU A 91 -10.55 5.92 -3.07
C LEU A 91 -12.05 5.63 -3.00
N ARG A 92 -12.40 4.45 -2.48
CA ARG A 92 -13.78 4.06 -2.16
C ARG A 92 -13.90 3.87 -0.66
N PHE A 93 -15.00 4.30 -0.08
CA PHE A 93 -15.22 4.16 1.35
C PHE A 93 -16.70 4.10 1.69
N THR A 94 -16.98 3.46 2.82
CA THR A 94 -18.29 3.35 3.46
C THR A 94 -18.12 3.68 4.95
N GLU A 95 -19.14 3.46 5.77
CA GLU A 95 -19.02 3.62 7.23
C GLU A 95 -18.10 2.58 7.89
N THR A 96 -17.93 1.41 7.25
CA THR A 96 -17.21 0.26 7.83
C THR A 96 -16.05 -0.23 6.98
N SER A 97 -15.76 0.44 5.87
CA SER A 97 -14.68 0.01 4.99
C SER A 97 -14.00 1.17 4.27
N ILE A 98 -12.69 1.03 4.05
CA ILE A 98 -11.87 1.88 3.18
C ILE A 98 -11.21 0.97 2.14
N VAL A 99 -11.39 1.29 0.87
CA VAL A 99 -10.74 0.58 -0.24
C VAL A 99 -9.99 1.59 -1.08
N ALA A 100 -8.69 1.46 -1.16
CA ALA A 100 -7.82 2.28 -1.99
C ALA A 100 -7.16 1.44 -3.08
N ILE A 101 -7.19 1.91 -4.31
CA ILE A 101 -6.40 1.35 -5.40
C ILE A 101 -5.28 2.35 -5.67
N LEU A 102 -4.07 2.00 -5.29
CA LEU A 102 -2.87 2.80 -5.46
C LEU A 102 -2.14 2.35 -6.72
N SER A 103 -2.25 3.12 -7.78
CA SER A 103 -1.61 2.84 -9.06
C SER A 103 -0.12 3.14 -9.04
N GLU A 104 0.26 4.24 -8.40
CA GLU A 104 1.65 4.70 -8.20
C GLU A 104 1.73 5.65 -7.00
N GLY A 105 2.92 5.80 -6.45
CA GLY A 105 3.23 6.72 -5.36
C GLY A 105 2.95 6.14 -3.99
N LYS A 106 2.50 6.96 -3.04
CA LYS A 106 2.44 6.61 -1.62
C LYS A 106 1.15 7.13 -0.96
N ALA A 107 0.51 6.25 -0.20
CA ALA A 107 -0.66 6.59 0.60
C ALA A 107 -0.48 6.10 2.04
N ARG A 108 -0.84 6.94 3.01
CA ARG A 108 -0.92 6.59 4.43
C ARG A 108 -2.38 6.50 4.83
N ILE A 109 -2.74 5.43 5.49
CA ILE A 109 -4.11 5.19 5.93
C ILE A 109 -4.11 5.02 7.45
N ALA A 110 -5.05 5.72 8.09
CA ALA A 110 -5.37 5.51 9.50
C ALA A 110 -6.86 5.21 9.59
N ASN A 111 -7.23 3.97 9.87
CA ASN A 111 -8.61 3.54 10.06
C ASN A 111 -8.95 3.41 11.55
N ALA A 112 -10.21 3.59 11.87
CA ALA A 112 -10.73 3.36 13.20
C ALA A 112 -11.01 1.85 13.42
N ALA A 113 -11.07 1.44 14.68
CA ALA A 113 -11.60 0.11 15.03
C ALA A 113 -13.03 -0.06 14.51
N GLY A 114 -13.36 -1.22 13.97
CA GLY A 114 -14.62 -1.49 13.30
C GLY A 114 -14.61 -1.20 11.79
N VAL A 115 -13.50 -0.72 11.24
CA VAL A 115 -13.36 -0.37 9.82
C VAL A 115 -12.30 -1.24 9.16
N ALA A 116 -12.72 -2.08 8.22
CA ALA A 116 -11.80 -2.86 7.40
C ALA A 116 -11.16 -1.96 6.33
N THR A 117 -9.86 -2.11 6.13
CA THR A 117 -9.15 -1.36 5.09
C THR A 117 -8.44 -2.29 4.12
N THR A 118 -8.59 -2.02 2.83
CA THR A 118 -7.89 -2.75 1.78
C THR A 118 -7.21 -1.78 0.84
N VAL A 119 -5.91 -1.92 0.66
CA VAL A 119 -5.14 -1.19 -0.34
C VAL A 119 -4.63 -2.17 -1.38
N THR A 120 -5.00 -1.94 -2.62
CA THR A 120 -4.57 -2.78 -3.75
C THR A 120 -3.59 -2.00 -4.61
N THR A 121 -2.47 -2.62 -4.91
CA THR A 121 -1.48 -2.15 -5.88
C THR A 121 -1.35 -3.19 -6.99
N LYS A 122 -0.57 -2.91 -8.00
CA LYS A 122 -0.27 -3.90 -9.06
C LYS A 122 0.54 -5.10 -8.57
N ASN A 123 1.22 -4.99 -7.43
CA ASN A 123 2.14 -6.00 -6.92
C ASN A 123 1.58 -6.81 -5.74
N GLY A 124 0.54 -6.30 -5.06
CA GLY A 124 -0.06 -6.99 -3.91
C GLY A 124 -1.25 -6.26 -3.34
N THR A 125 -1.88 -6.90 -2.37
CA THR A 125 -3.00 -6.36 -1.62
C THR A 125 -2.65 -6.31 -0.13
N PHE A 126 -2.92 -5.19 0.51
CA PHE A 126 -2.64 -4.92 1.90
C PHE A 126 -3.97 -4.76 2.64
N ILE A 127 -4.21 -5.60 3.63
CA ILE A 127 -5.51 -5.75 4.31
C ILE A 127 -5.30 -5.49 5.80
N ALA A 128 -5.98 -4.50 6.33
CA ALA A 128 -6.13 -4.26 7.76
C ALA A 128 -7.56 -4.62 8.15
N ASP A 129 -7.69 -5.59 9.05
CA ASP A 129 -8.97 -6.10 9.49
C ASP A 129 -9.69 -5.10 10.42
N ALA A 130 -11.03 -5.20 10.49
CA ALA A 130 -11.83 -4.30 11.33
C ALA A 130 -11.65 -4.47 12.83
N GLY A 131 -10.86 -5.45 13.29
CA GLY A 131 -10.72 -5.80 14.71
C GLY A 131 -10.06 -4.71 15.57
N GLN A 132 -9.28 -3.83 14.99
CA GLN A 132 -8.54 -2.78 15.68
C GLN A 132 -8.36 -1.54 14.81
N ALA A 133 -7.84 -0.46 15.40
CA ALA A 133 -7.41 0.71 14.65
C ALA A 133 -5.98 0.46 14.12
N ASP A 134 -5.77 0.72 12.85
CA ASP A 134 -4.48 0.53 12.20
C ASP A 134 -3.96 1.84 11.61
N ASN A 135 -2.65 1.97 11.54
CA ASN A 135 -1.98 3.06 10.84
C ASN A 135 -0.81 2.48 10.04
N PHE A 136 -0.88 2.61 8.74
CA PHE A 136 0.13 2.07 7.85
C PHE A 136 0.28 2.91 6.59
N THR A 137 1.41 2.77 5.95
CA THR A 137 1.74 3.45 4.70
C THR A 137 1.98 2.39 3.62
N VAL A 138 1.39 2.55 2.46
CA VAL A 138 1.65 1.74 1.28
C VAL A 138 2.31 2.61 0.22
N GLU A 139 3.37 2.12 -0.37
CA GLU A 139 4.07 2.73 -1.48
C GLU A 139 4.11 1.79 -2.67
N ALA A 140 3.58 2.23 -3.79
CA ALA A 140 3.59 1.49 -5.05
C ALA A 140 4.67 2.06 -5.96
N GLU A 141 5.68 1.25 -6.20
CA GLU A 141 6.75 1.54 -7.14
C GLU A 141 6.58 0.75 -8.45
N CYS A 142 7.54 0.84 -9.33
CA CYS A 142 7.45 0.29 -10.68
C CYS A 142 7.18 -1.22 -10.71
N SER A 143 7.96 -2.05 -10.00
CA SER A 143 7.83 -3.51 -10.01
C SER A 143 7.53 -4.13 -8.66
N HIS A 144 7.42 -3.32 -7.61
CA HIS A 144 7.16 -3.77 -6.25
C HIS A 144 6.37 -2.74 -5.46
N SER A 145 5.88 -3.13 -4.31
CA SER A 145 5.15 -2.27 -3.39
C SER A 145 5.61 -2.53 -1.97
N HIS A 146 5.74 -1.48 -1.17
CA HIS A 146 6.10 -1.56 0.24
C HIS A 146 4.90 -1.30 1.13
N VAL A 147 4.88 -1.93 2.29
CA VAL A 147 3.99 -1.58 3.40
C VAL A 147 4.80 -1.36 4.67
N ASP A 148 4.56 -0.24 5.33
CA ASP A 148 5.14 0.11 6.63
C ASP A 148 3.99 0.23 7.62
N THR A 149 3.92 -0.65 8.62
CA THR A 149 2.88 -0.62 9.64
C THR A 149 3.38 0.13 10.87
N SER A 150 2.74 1.25 11.21
CA SER A 150 3.08 2.06 12.38
C SER A 150 2.29 1.65 13.62
N ALA A 151 1.04 1.20 13.43
CA ALA A 151 0.17 0.68 14.48
C ALA A 151 -0.74 -0.39 13.91
N GLY A 152 -1.07 -1.39 14.70
CA GLY A 152 -1.94 -2.48 14.31
C GLY A 152 -1.24 -3.61 13.56
N ILE A 153 -1.98 -4.31 12.71
CA ILE A 153 -1.50 -5.46 11.93
C ILE A 153 -2.08 -5.37 10.53
N VAL A 154 -1.23 -5.41 9.52
CA VAL A 154 -1.61 -5.45 8.11
C VAL A 154 -1.24 -6.81 7.52
N THR A 155 -2.17 -7.47 6.87
CA THR A 155 -1.90 -8.68 6.09
C THR A 155 -1.55 -8.28 4.66
N MET A 156 -0.31 -8.52 4.27
CA MET A 156 0.14 -8.38 2.89
C MET A 156 -0.12 -9.68 2.15
N ARG A 157 -0.86 -9.60 1.05
CA ARG A 157 -1.17 -10.72 0.16
C ARG A 157 -0.48 -10.53 -1.18
N GLU A 158 0.35 -11.50 -1.53
CA GLU A 158 1.01 -11.59 -2.83
C GLU A 158 0.70 -12.94 -3.48
N GLY A 159 -0.10 -12.92 -4.55
CA GLY A 159 -0.62 -14.15 -5.15
C GLY A 159 -1.42 -14.99 -4.14
N SER A 160 -0.91 -16.16 -3.79
CA SER A 160 -1.50 -17.08 -2.80
C SER A 160 -0.83 -17.01 -1.42
N THR A 161 0.13 -16.13 -1.22
CA THR A 161 0.92 -16.03 0.01
C THR A 161 0.45 -14.84 0.84
N ASP A 162 0.13 -15.09 2.11
CA ASP A 162 -0.22 -14.07 3.08
C ASP A 162 0.92 -13.91 4.09
N LYS A 163 1.29 -12.65 4.37
CA LYS A 163 2.30 -12.28 5.36
C LYS A 163 1.74 -11.20 6.28
N GLN A 164 1.79 -11.42 7.59
CA GLN A 164 1.43 -10.39 8.56
C GLN A 164 2.57 -9.41 8.77
N VAL A 165 2.24 -8.12 8.74
CA VAL A 165 3.14 -7.00 8.97
C VAL A 165 2.64 -6.27 10.20
N VAL A 166 3.31 -6.53 11.34
CA VAL A 166 2.92 -5.96 12.64
C VAL A 166 3.48 -4.55 12.81
N ALA A 167 2.96 -3.81 13.77
CA ALA A 167 3.44 -2.47 14.10
C ALA A 167 4.97 -2.42 14.26
N GLY A 168 5.59 -1.41 13.66
CA GLY A 168 7.04 -1.20 13.64
C GLY A 168 7.79 -2.05 12.61
N THR A 169 7.08 -2.81 11.76
CA THR A 169 7.71 -3.63 10.71
C THR A 169 7.31 -3.20 9.31
N THR A 170 8.08 -3.66 8.34
CA THR A 170 7.86 -3.41 6.91
C THR A 170 7.85 -4.71 6.12
N ALA A 171 7.17 -4.72 5.00
CA ALA A 171 7.21 -5.81 4.04
C ALA A 171 7.15 -5.29 2.61
N THR A 172 7.60 -6.11 1.67
CA THR A 172 7.63 -5.80 0.25
C THR A 172 6.97 -6.92 -0.54
N ALA A 173 6.09 -6.55 -1.46
CA ALA A 173 5.45 -7.43 -2.44
C ALA A 173 5.98 -7.09 -3.84
N GLY A 174 6.19 -8.09 -4.69
CA GLY A 174 6.68 -7.93 -6.05
C GLY A 174 8.18 -8.15 -6.20
N ASN A 175 8.71 -7.80 -7.36
CA ASN A 175 10.10 -8.04 -7.71
C ASN A 175 10.97 -6.80 -7.45
N LEU A 176 11.93 -6.92 -6.54
CA LEU A 176 12.90 -5.87 -6.23
C LEU A 176 13.95 -5.65 -7.34
N VAL A 177 14.17 -6.65 -8.19
CA VAL A 177 15.09 -6.54 -9.33
C VAL A 177 14.39 -5.85 -10.49
N GLN A 178 14.66 -4.56 -10.65
CA GLN A 178 13.96 -3.71 -11.62
C GLN A 178 14.75 -3.58 -12.92
N THR A 179 14.20 -4.13 -13.99
CA THR A 179 14.67 -3.82 -15.33
C THR A 179 13.86 -2.66 -15.89
N GLY A 180 14.47 -1.52 -16.13
CA GLY A 180 13.81 -0.34 -16.72
C GLY A 180 13.08 0.59 -15.73
N CYS A 181 13.13 0.35 -14.44
CA CYS A 181 12.59 1.23 -13.40
C CYS A 181 13.71 2.00 -12.68
N LYS A 182 13.38 3.13 -12.04
CA LYS A 182 14.35 3.80 -11.17
C LYS A 182 14.70 2.88 -9.99
N PRO A 183 15.97 2.82 -9.56
CA PRO A 183 16.34 2.02 -8.39
C PRO A 183 15.53 2.42 -7.17
N CYS A 184 15.08 1.43 -6.41
CA CYS A 184 14.44 1.68 -5.13
C CYS A 184 15.46 2.29 -4.17
N LEU A 185 15.13 3.44 -3.59
CA LEU A 185 16.03 4.17 -2.70
C LEU A 185 15.96 3.70 -1.24
N ARG A 186 15.11 2.72 -0.94
CA ARG A 186 15.03 2.16 0.42
C ARG A 186 16.19 1.21 0.68
N PRO A 187 16.83 1.26 1.86
CA PRO A 187 17.94 0.38 2.22
C PRO A 187 17.63 -1.11 2.07
N ASP A 188 16.39 -1.50 2.40
CA ASP A 188 15.91 -2.89 2.39
C ASP A 188 15.49 -3.37 0.99
N SER A 189 15.38 -2.46 0.04
CA SER A 189 14.95 -2.73 -1.34
C SER A 189 16.12 -2.70 -2.31
N ALA A 190 17.30 -2.32 -1.85
CA ALA A 190 18.49 -2.43 -2.69
C ALA A 190 18.66 -3.90 -3.08
N PRO A 191 18.67 -4.25 -4.38
CA PRO A 191 19.04 -5.60 -4.78
C PRO A 191 20.38 -5.89 -4.12
N GLY A 192 20.45 -6.99 -3.38
CA GLY A 192 21.71 -7.45 -2.81
C GLY A 192 22.76 -7.42 -3.93
N PRO A 193 24.02 -7.07 -3.63
CA PRO A 193 25.05 -7.03 -4.65
C PRO A 193 24.94 -8.34 -5.42
N ALA A 194 24.68 -8.23 -6.73
CA ALA A 194 24.69 -9.39 -7.58
C ALA A 194 26.07 -9.99 -7.46
N VAL A 195 26.18 -11.04 -6.64
CA VAL A 195 27.37 -11.88 -6.58
C VAL A 195 27.32 -12.66 -7.89
N GLY A 196 27.52 -11.91 -8.98
CA GLY A 196 27.78 -12.51 -10.28
C GLY A 196 28.91 -13.50 -10.03
N ASN A 197 28.89 -14.63 -10.73
CA ASN A 197 29.86 -15.71 -10.67
C ASN A 197 31.31 -15.21 -10.45
N TRP A 198 31.64 -14.87 -9.21
CA TRP A 198 32.95 -14.41 -8.75
C TRP A 198 33.80 -15.53 -8.11
N PRO A 199 33.36 -16.83 -8.10
CA PRO A 199 34.24 -17.85 -7.57
C PRO A 199 35.60 -17.90 -8.27
N TRP A 200 35.65 -17.53 -9.55
CA TRP A 200 36.89 -17.50 -10.31
C TRP A 200 37.85 -16.34 -9.91
N LEU A 201 37.30 -15.18 -9.49
CA LEU A 201 38.11 -14.07 -8.97
C LEU A 201 38.70 -14.40 -7.58
N LEU A 202 37.95 -15.12 -6.74
CA LEU A 202 38.50 -15.62 -5.46
C LEU A 202 39.56 -16.69 -5.73
N LEU A 203 39.40 -17.53 -6.75
CA LEU A 203 40.43 -18.47 -7.17
C LEU A 203 41.66 -17.78 -7.74
N LEU A 204 41.50 -16.69 -8.49
CA LEU A 204 42.64 -15.88 -8.93
C LEU A 204 43.34 -15.17 -7.77
N ALA A 205 42.62 -14.62 -6.79
CA ALA A 205 43.21 -14.01 -5.61
C ALA A 205 43.93 -15.05 -4.75
N ALA A 206 43.35 -16.24 -4.54
CA ALA A 206 43.99 -17.32 -3.83
C ALA A 206 45.22 -17.87 -4.59
N GLY A 207 45.14 -17.94 -5.93
CA GLY A 207 46.25 -18.32 -6.80
C GLY A 207 47.42 -17.33 -6.73
N ALA A 208 47.13 -16.02 -6.79
CA ALA A 208 48.11 -14.95 -6.69
C ALA A 208 48.79 -14.94 -5.31
N ALA A 209 48.05 -15.15 -4.21
CA ALA A 209 48.59 -15.27 -2.87
C ALA A 209 49.47 -16.53 -2.73
N GLY A 210 49.03 -17.67 -3.30
CA GLY A 210 49.78 -18.92 -3.31
C GLY A 210 51.09 -18.82 -4.06
N VAL A 211 51.08 -18.16 -5.22
CA VAL A 211 52.31 -17.89 -6.00
C VAL A 211 53.23 -16.92 -5.26
N GLY A 212 52.67 -15.85 -4.63
CA GLY A 212 53.48 -14.92 -3.83
C GLY A 212 54.14 -15.58 -2.65
N ILE A 213 53.47 -16.50 -1.95
CA ILE A 213 54.07 -17.28 -0.86
C ILE A 213 55.12 -18.25 -1.39
N TYR A 214 54.85 -18.94 -2.52
CA TYR A 214 55.80 -19.89 -3.10
C TYR A 214 57.10 -19.22 -3.56
N PHE A 215 57.06 -18.04 -4.16
CA PHE A 215 58.25 -17.29 -4.57
C PHE A 215 58.91 -16.54 -3.39
N GLY A 216 58.11 -16.10 -2.39
CA GLY A 216 58.62 -15.42 -1.20
C GLY A 216 59.43 -16.34 -0.26
N THR A 217 59.10 -17.65 -0.23
CA THR A 217 59.84 -18.63 0.62
C THR A 217 61.12 -19.16 -0.02
N LYS A 218 61.40 -18.80 -1.28
CA LYS A 218 62.64 -19.22 -1.96
C LYS A 218 63.80 -18.25 -1.86
N ASN A 219 63.59 -17.06 -1.33
CA ASN A 219 64.68 -16.11 -1.06
C ASN A 219 64.98 -16.15 0.45
N ASP A 220 66.04 -16.79 0.79
CA ASP A 220 66.66 -16.77 2.11
C ASP A 220 67.02 -15.33 2.50
N ASP A 221 66.90 -15.01 3.81
CA ASP A 221 67.34 -13.80 4.47
C ASP A 221 66.59 -12.47 4.22
N SER A 222 65.39 -12.36 4.78
CA SER A 222 64.87 -11.05 5.17
C SER A 222 64.61 -11.01 6.66
N ASN A 223 65.60 -10.44 7.36
CA ASN A 223 65.51 -10.09 8.75
C ASN A 223 64.46 -8.99 8.99
N PHE A 224 63.25 -9.35 9.36
CA PHE A 224 62.20 -8.42 9.79
C PHE A 224 62.34 -8.11 11.28
N GLY A 225 63.40 -7.37 11.62
CA GLY A 225 63.59 -6.71 12.91
C GLY A 225 62.95 -5.30 12.87
N GLY A 226 61.64 -5.18 12.86
CA GLY A 226 60.93 -3.91 13.09
C GLY A 226 60.49 -3.80 14.56
N PRO A 227 60.60 -2.63 15.21
CA PRO A 227 60.15 -2.48 16.58
C PRO A 227 58.63 -2.62 16.70
N VAL A 228 58.19 -3.48 17.61
CA VAL A 228 56.78 -3.63 17.98
C VAL A 228 56.37 -2.40 18.78
N ILE A 229 55.50 -1.57 18.21
CA ILE A 229 54.88 -0.46 18.93
C ILE A 229 53.67 -1.02 19.71
N VAL A 230 53.83 -1.16 21.01
CA VAL A 230 52.72 -1.48 21.92
C VAL A 230 51.98 -0.19 22.25
N VAL A 231 50.79 -0.03 21.73
CA VAL A 231 49.89 1.06 22.11
C VAL A 231 49.06 0.62 23.32
N SER A 232 49.38 1.19 24.48
CA SER A 232 48.60 0.99 25.71
C SER A 232 47.32 1.81 25.64
N PRO A 233 46.14 1.26 26.03
CA PRO A 233 44.92 2.06 26.14
C PRO A 233 45.03 3.03 27.31
N VAL A 234 44.80 4.31 27.05
CA VAL A 234 44.67 5.35 28.08
C VAL A 234 43.30 5.19 28.74
N ARG A 235 43.33 5.23 30.04
CA ARG A 235 42.19 5.10 30.98
C ARG A 235 41.33 6.34 31.00
#